data_e16f6b0264afb2aa409e402736c59006
#
_entry.id   e16f6b0264afb2aa409e402736c59006
#
_cell.length_a   1.000
_cell.length_b   1.000
_cell.length_c   1.000
_cell.angle_alpha   90.00
_cell.angle_beta   90.00
_cell.angle_gamma   90.00
#
_symmetry.space_group_name_H-M   'P 1'
#
loop_
_entity.id
_entity.type
_entity.pdbx_description
1 polymer ?
#
loop_
_entity_poly.entity_id
_entity_poly.type
_entity_poly.pdbx_seq_one_letter_code
_entity_poly.pdbx_strand_id
1 'polypeptide(L)'
;MLFRSLNFYYDLGTVTPEELQYLNLLTDVLDELDTPAHTAQQLNTLRSTWLGDSRAQLDLWTGRQKGSPCHAKLTLCLSLLERSLEKAVEIGGEWLYDTVLTGAAAEAAYARVVSQLKLRMEQLFIQQGNEFASTRARAHYYVEGAADEACTGVSYYHFLCNLLEKADWAALGAKLDAVRRRVLQTAALTVSLHGSEDALEKLRTLLPKSRFAAAQRTPAQPYTQPLTPPVNEAFIIDGGVNYDVLAWPMPQDSRRRVLARVMSYEYLWHAIREVGGAYGTGMLCADGIEFLYTYRDPHLRESYDTFADAP
;
A
#
# COMPACT_ATOMS: atom_id res chain seq x y z
N MET A 1 9.11 -18.97 23.70
CA MET A 1 9.95 -18.59 22.55
C MET A 1 9.44 -17.24 22.07
N LEU A 2 10.24 -16.17 22.11
CA LEU A 2 9.76 -14.83 21.73
C LEU A 2 10.24 -14.55 20.30
N PHE A 3 9.30 -14.20 19.41
CA PHE A 3 9.62 -13.65 18.10
C PHE A 3 10.23 -12.25 18.23
N ARG A 4 11.11 -11.94 17.32
CA ARG A 4 11.75 -10.63 17.13
C ARG A 4 11.32 -10.05 15.81
N SER A 5 11.32 -8.73 15.70
CA SER A 5 11.04 -8.03 14.44
C SER A 5 12.28 -7.30 13.97
N LEU A 6 12.66 -7.53 12.73
CA LEU A 6 13.73 -6.81 12.04
C LEU A 6 13.14 -6.19 10.79
N ASN A 7 13.12 -4.87 10.73
CA ASN A 7 12.55 -4.13 9.64
C ASN A 7 13.58 -3.20 9.00
N PHE A 8 13.54 -3.13 7.67
CA PHE A 8 14.36 -2.26 6.84
C PHE A 8 13.44 -1.29 6.11
N TYR A 9 13.62 0.02 6.33
CA TYR A 9 12.79 1.08 5.77
C TYR A 9 13.60 1.93 4.80
N TYR A 10 13.35 1.80 3.49
CA TYR A 10 13.99 2.62 2.46
C TYR A 10 13.12 3.84 2.19
N ASP A 11 13.71 5.03 2.29
CA ASP A 11 13.02 6.30 2.06
C ASP A 11 12.65 6.47 0.58
N LEU A 12 11.41 6.81 0.30
CA LEU A 12 10.89 7.02 -1.04
C LEU A 12 10.60 8.50 -1.36
N GLY A 13 11.14 9.44 -0.60
CA GLY A 13 10.91 10.87 -0.81
C GLY A 13 11.40 11.41 -2.16
N THR A 14 12.28 10.67 -2.85
CA THR A 14 12.77 11.02 -4.20
C THR A 14 12.08 10.26 -5.33
N VAL A 15 11.11 9.39 -5.00
CA VAL A 15 10.41 8.55 -5.97
C VAL A 15 9.24 9.34 -6.58
N THR A 16 9.05 9.22 -7.88
CA THR A 16 7.90 9.83 -8.57
C THR A 16 6.62 9.03 -8.33
N PRO A 17 5.42 9.62 -8.51
CA PRO A 17 4.16 8.89 -8.40
C PRO A 17 4.07 7.67 -9.34
N GLU A 18 4.61 7.78 -10.55
CA GLU A 18 4.69 6.65 -11.48
C GLU A 18 5.61 5.53 -10.94
N GLU A 19 6.79 5.89 -10.44
CA GLU A 19 7.73 4.91 -9.88
C GLU A 19 7.19 4.23 -8.62
N LEU A 20 6.31 4.91 -7.86
CA LEU A 20 5.66 4.33 -6.70
C LEU A 20 4.76 3.15 -7.09
N GLN A 21 4.04 3.24 -8.21
CA GLN A 21 3.24 2.13 -8.75
C GLN A 21 4.11 0.93 -9.15
N TYR A 22 5.27 1.17 -9.77
CA TYR A 22 6.23 0.09 -10.07
C TYR A 22 6.80 -0.54 -8.81
N LEU A 23 7.11 0.24 -7.78
CA LEU A 23 7.58 -0.30 -6.50
C LEU A 23 6.50 -1.11 -5.78
N ASN A 24 5.23 -0.68 -5.88
CA ASN A 24 4.12 -1.47 -5.36
C ASN A 24 4.02 -2.82 -6.09
N LEU A 25 4.03 -2.82 -7.41
CA LEU A 25 4.04 -4.05 -8.20
C LEU A 25 5.28 -4.92 -7.91
N LEU A 26 6.45 -4.31 -7.67
CA LEU A 26 7.64 -5.04 -7.28
C LEU A 26 7.38 -5.89 -6.04
N THR A 27 6.70 -5.37 -5.03
CA THR A 27 6.43 -6.12 -3.79
C THR A 27 5.56 -7.35 -4.03
N ASP A 28 4.66 -7.32 -5.02
CA ASP A 28 3.80 -8.44 -5.40
C ASP A 28 4.55 -9.51 -6.22
N VAL A 29 5.54 -9.12 -7.04
CA VAL A 29 6.25 -10.06 -7.93
C VAL A 29 7.48 -10.71 -7.30
N LEU A 30 8.02 -10.16 -6.21
CA LEU A 30 9.23 -10.69 -5.56
C LEU A 30 9.09 -12.16 -5.13
N ASP A 31 7.92 -12.61 -4.74
CA ASP A 31 7.66 -14.00 -4.30
C ASP A 31 7.56 -15.01 -5.43
N GLU A 32 7.45 -14.54 -6.66
CA GLU A 32 7.22 -15.34 -7.85
C GLU A 32 8.46 -15.50 -8.74
N LEU A 33 9.58 -14.89 -8.33
CA LEU A 33 10.78 -14.78 -9.15
C LEU A 33 11.99 -15.44 -8.49
N ASP A 34 12.84 -16.03 -9.33
CA ASP A 34 14.07 -16.67 -8.91
C ASP A 34 15.16 -15.66 -8.55
N THR A 35 16.14 -16.12 -7.79
CA THR A 35 17.44 -15.48 -7.60
C THR A 35 18.53 -16.30 -8.30
N PRO A 36 19.77 -15.81 -8.43
CA PRO A 36 20.87 -16.60 -8.96
C PRO A 36 21.20 -17.85 -8.12
N ALA A 37 20.83 -17.85 -6.83
CA ALA A 37 21.14 -18.94 -5.91
C ALA A 37 19.98 -19.91 -5.71
N HIS A 38 18.73 -19.43 -5.77
CA HIS A 38 17.55 -20.22 -5.45
C HIS A 38 16.39 -19.92 -6.41
N THR A 39 15.59 -20.95 -6.70
CA THR A 39 14.27 -20.71 -7.32
C THR A 39 13.33 -20.02 -6.34
N ALA A 40 12.27 -19.37 -6.84
CA ALA A 40 11.23 -18.75 -6.01
C ALA A 40 10.69 -19.70 -4.94
N GLN A 41 10.40 -20.94 -5.33
CA GLN A 41 9.92 -21.98 -4.40
C GLN A 41 10.95 -22.33 -3.32
N GLN A 42 12.24 -22.47 -3.68
CA GLN A 42 13.31 -22.73 -2.72
C GLN A 42 13.48 -21.57 -1.75
N LEU A 43 13.47 -20.33 -2.26
CA LEU A 43 13.60 -19.12 -1.43
C LEU A 43 12.41 -18.98 -0.49
N ASN A 44 11.19 -19.22 -0.94
CA ASN A 44 9.99 -19.24 -0.11
C ASN A 44 10.06 -20.33 0.98
N THR A 45 10.61 -21.49 0.68
CA THR A 45 10.85 -22.56 1.65
C THR A 45 11.88 -22.14 2.71
N LEU A 46 12.99 -21.50 2.28
CA LEU A 46 13.99 -20.95 3.22
C LEU A 46 13.39 -19.88 4.13
N ARG A 47 12.61 -18.95 3.58
CA ARG A 47 11.89 -17.94 4.35
C ARG A 47 10.98 -18.58 5.41
N SER A 48 10.15 -19.53 5.01
CA SER A 48 9.25 -20.24 5.93
C SER A 48 9.98 -21.07 6.99
N THR A 49 11.20 -21.56 6.69
CA THR A 49 12.00 -22.37 7.63
C THR A 49 12.69 -21.50 8.70
N TRP A 50 13.21 -20.35 8.31
CA TRP A 50 14.05 -19.53 9.18
C TRP A 50 13.33 -18.31 9.75
N LEU A 51 12.23 -17.88 9.13
CA LEU A 51 11.45 -16.71 9.50
C LEU A 51 10.03 -17.14 9.93
N GLY A 52 9.44 -16.40 10.88
CA GLY A 52 8.04 -16.59 11.26
C GLY A 52 7.08 -15.88 10.31
N ASP A 53 7.52 -14.73 9.77
CA ASP A 53 6.85 -13.97 8.73
C ASP A 53 7.88 -13.15 7.97
N SER A 54 7.61 -12.88 6.70
CA SER A 54 8.44 -12.01 5.88
C SER A 54 7.61 -11.39 4.76
N ARG A 55 7.71 -10.07 4.62
CA ARG A 55 6.98 -9.33 3.58
C ARG A 55 7.75 -8.11 3.14
N ALA A 56 7.63 -7.78 1.87
CA ALA A 56 7.99 -6.50 1.31
C ALA A 56 6.70 -5.72 1.04
N GLN A 57 6.65 -4.44 1.39
CA GLN A 57 5.45 -3.62 1.23
C GLN A 57 5.80 -2.15 1.09
N LEU A 58 4.86 -1.36 0.59
CA LEU A 58 4.93 0.09 0.69
C LEU A 58 4.18 0.56 1.94
N ASP A 59 4.82 1.40 2.72
CA ASP A 59 4.21 2.06 3.87
C ASP A 59 4.15 3.56 3.64
N LEU A 60 2.99 4.14 3.97
CA LEU A 60 2.75 5.57 3.90
C LEU A 60 2.43 6.07 5.31
N TRP A 61 3.20 7.04 5.79
CA TRP A 61 2.99 7.63 7.12
C TRP A 61 2.88 9.14 7.05
N THR A 62 1.85 9.66 7.68
CA THR A 62 1.66 11.09 7.89
C THR A 62 1.48 11.38 9.37
N GLY A 63 2.10 12.43 9.87
CA GLY A 63 1.92 12.86 11.26
C GLY A 63 0.49 13.31 11.52
N ARG A 64 0.06 13.23 12.79
CA ARG A 64 -1.33 13.57 13.20
C ARG A 64 -1.68 15.05 13.12
N GLN A 65 -0.69 15.94 12.97
CA GLN A 65 -0.92 17.37 12.89
C GLN A 65 -1.24 17.78 11.44
N LYS A 66 -2.13 18.75 11.27
CA LYS A 66 -2.43 19.32 9.96
C LYS A 66 -1.15 19.83 9.29
N GLY A 67 -0.93 19.41 8.03
CA GLY A 67 0.25 19.79 7.26
C GLY A 67 1.51 18.97 7.59
N SER A 68 1.39 17.90 8.39
CA SER A 68 2.49 16.97 8.58
C SER A 68 2.91 16.38 7.24
N PRO A 69 4.23 16.21 7.02
CA PRO A 69 4.73 15.63 5.79
C PRO A 69 4.34 14.14 5.66
N CYS A 70 4.12 13.70 4.44
CA CYS A 70 3.98 12.28 4.11
C CYS A 70 5.36 11.65 3.98
N HIS A 71 5.55 10.48 4.56
CA HIS A 71 6.74 9.65 4.43
C HIS A 71 6.37 8.31 3.80
N ALA A 72 6.77 8.11 2.56
CA ALA A 72 6.64 6.84 1.87
C ALA A 72 7.90 6.00 2.08
N LYS A 73 7.73 4.72 2.33
CA LYS A 73 8.83 3.76 2.55
C LYS A 73 8.59 2.46 1.77
N LEU A 74 9.65 1.94 1.17
CA LEU A 74 9.69 0.52 0.84
C LEU A 74 10.22 -0.21 2.08
N THR A 75 9.40 -1.10 2.61
CA THR A 75 9.68 -1.77 3.88
C THR A 75 9.86 -3.27 3.65
N LEU A 76 10.96 -3.81 4.16
CA LEU A 76 11.16 -5.24 4.31
C LEU A 76 10.96 -5.58 5.78
N CYS A 77 9.90 -6.33 6.09
CA CYS A 77 9.56 -6.79 7.44
C CYS A 77 9.94 -8.26 7.59
N LEU A 78 10.70 -8.58 8.63
CA LEU A 78 11.11 -9.94 8.97
C LEU A 78 10.77 -10.24 10.43
N SER A 79 9.98 -11.29 10.65
CA SER A 79 9.70 -11.83 11.98
C SER A 79 10.55 -13.08 12.18
N LEU A 80 11.35 -13.14 13.24
CA LEU A 80 12.35 -14.20 13.37
C LEU A 80 12.59 -14.60 14.85
N LEU A 81 13.22 -15.73 15.03
CA LEU A 81 13.85 -16.07 16.30
C LEU A 81 15.26 -15.49 16.34
N GLU A 82 15.70 -15.02 17.52
CA GLU A 82 16.99 -14.34 17.67
C GLU A 82 18.19 -15.15 17.13
N ARG A 83 18.14 -16.48 17.30
CA ARG A 83 19.13 -17.40 16.72
C ARG A 83 19.21 -17.37 15.18
N SER A 84 18.13 -16.97 14.53
CA SER A 84 18.01 -16.90 13.06
C SER A 84 18.43 -15.54 12.49
N LEU A 85 18.90 -14.59 13.29
CA LEU A 85 19.19 -13.21 12.88
C LEU A 85 20.13 -13.13 11.66
N GLU A 86 21.18 -13.92 11.64
CA GLU A 86 22.14 -13.97 10.53
C GLU A 86 21.50 -14.46 9.25
N LYS A 87 20.72 -15.56 9.34
CA LYS A 87 19.96 -16.11 8.22
C LYS A 87 18.87 -15.14 7.74
N ALA A 88 18.24 -14.41 8.63
CA ALA A 88 17.24 -13.41 8.27
C ALA A 88 17.86 -12.27 7.43
N VAL A 89 19.02 -11.79 7.80
CA VAL A 89 19.76 -10.76 7.05
C VAL A 89 20.22 -11.30 5.69
N GLU A 90 20.71 -12.55 5.63
CA GLU A 90 21.15 -13.21 4.40
C GLU A 90 19.96 -13.39 3.42
N ILE A 91 18.89 -14.06 3.88
CA ILE A 91 17.71 -14.41 3.07
C ILE A 91 16.94 -13.15 2.66
N GLY A 92 16.71 -12.20 3.58
CA GLY A 92 16.04 -10.94 3.27
C GLY A 92 16.83 -10.09 2.28
N GLY A 93 18.17 -10.11 2.38
CA GLY A 93 19.05 -9.45 1.42
C GLY A 93 19.00 -10.12 0.05
N GLU A 94 19.08 -11.44 -0.05
CA GLU A 94 18.96 -12.15 -1.30
C GLU A 94 17.61 -11.88 -1.98
N TRP A 95 16.52 -12.01 -1.23
CA TRP A 95 15.17 -11.77 -1.75
C TRP A 95 14.97 -10.37 -2.30
N LEU A 96 15.44 -9.34 -1.62
CA LEU A 96 15.21 -7.97 -2.05
C LEU A 96 16.19 -7.48 -3.13
N TYR A 97 17.47 -7.90 -3.04
CA TYR A 97 18.53 -7.37 -3.92
C TYR A 97 18.83 -8.27 -5.13
N ASP A 98 18.76 -9.58 -4.97
CA ASP A 98 19.24 -10.51 -5.98
C ASP A 98 18.12 -11.12 -6.84
N THR A 99 16.84 -10.87 -6.54
CA THR A 99 15.73 -11.34 -7.38
C THR A 99 15.93 -10.90 -8.83
N VAL A 100 15.84 -11.85 -9.76
CA VAL A 100 16.05 -11.66 -11.19
C VAL A 100 14.79 -11.09 -11.82
N LEU A 101 14.84 -9.81 -12.18
CA LEU A 101 13.68 -9.05 -12.71
C LEU A 101 13.65 -9.01 -14.25
N THR A 102 14.54 -9.69 -14.96
CA THR A 102 14.59 -9.66 -16.42
C THR A 102 14.73 -11.08 -16.98
N GLY A 103 14.29 -11.27 -18.24
CA GLY A 103 14.35 -12.55 -18.94
C GLY A 103 13.02 -13.29 -18.98
N ALA A 104 12.94 -14.31 -19.82
CA ALA A 104 11.68 -14.98 -20.17
C ALA A 104 10.90 -15.54 -18.98
N ALA A 105 11.57 -16.03 -17.94
CA ALA A 105 10.91 -16.53 -16.74
C ALA A 105 10.21 -15.41 -15.96
N ALA A 106 10.88 -14.26 -15.81
CA ALA A 106 10.30 -13.07 -15.15
C ALA A 106 9.13 -12.51 -15.98
N GLU A 107 9.26 -12.44 -17.30
CA GLU A 107 8.20 -11.96 -18.20
C GLU A 107 6.94 -12.83 -18.10
N ALA A 108 7.08 -14.15 -18.04
CA ALA A 108 5.96 -15.08 -17.84
C ALA A 108 5.31 -14.90 -16.45
N ALA A 109 6.10 -14.65 -15.41
CA ALA A 109 5.59 -14.35 -14.08
C ALA A 109 4.80 -13.03 -14.06
N TYR A 110 5.29 -11.98 -14.71
CA TYR A 110 4.59 -10.69 -14.79
C TYR A 110 3.22 -10.82 -15.45
N ALA A 111 3.13 -11.50 -16.59
CA ALA A 111 1.85 -11.72 -17.27
C ALA A 111 0.81 -12.39 -16.34
N ARG A 112 1.25 -13.35 -15.55
CA ARG A 112 0.40 -14.07 -14.59
C ARG A 112 0.01 -13.18 -13.41
N VAL A 113 0.99 -12.57 -12.74
CA VAL A 113 0.77 -11.77 -11.51
C VAL A 113 -0.09 -10.55 -11.81
N VAL A 114 0.20 -9.79 -12.86
CA VAL A 114 -0.57 -8.60 -13.23
C VAL A 114 -2.02 -8.97 -13.58
N SER A 115 -2.24 -10.10 -14.27
CA SER A 115 -3.59 -10.60 -14.55
C SER A 115 -4.34 -10.98 -13.27
N GLN A 116 -3.68 -11.63 -12.33
CA GLN A 116 -4.27 -12.02 -11.04
C GLN A 116 -4.61 -10.80 -10.18
N LEU A 117 -3.71 -9.81 -10.12
CA LEU A 117 -3.95 -8.56 -9.39
C LEU A 117 -5.14 -7.80 -9.97
N LYS A 118 -5.23 -7.68 -11.30
CA LYS A 118 -6.37 -7.06 -11.98
C LYS A 118 -7.68 -7.75 -11.60
N LEU A 119 -7.76 -9.07 -11.74
CA LEU A 119 -8.96 -9.85 -11.40
C LEU A 119 -9.34 -9.71 -9.92
N ARG A 120 -8.34 -9.71 -9.02
CA ARG A 120 -8.57 -9.48 -7.59
C ARG A 120 -9.17 -8.11 -7.34
N MET A 121 -8.66 -7.06 -7.98
CA MET A 121 -9.20 -5.71 -7.82
C MET A 121 -10.65 -5.61 -8.34
N GLU A 122 -10.98 -6.23 -9.47
CA GLU A 122 -12.35 -6.29 -9.99
C GLU A 122 -13.33 -6.94 -9.02
N GLN A 123 -12.90 -8.02 -8.35
CA GLN A 123 -13.69 -8.65 -7.29
C GLN A 123 -13.85 -7.74 -6.07
N LEU A 124 -12.80 -7.04 -5.68
CA LEU A 124 -12.83 -6.12 -4.55
C LEU A 124 -13.69 -4.89 -4.83
N PHE A 125 -13.75 -4.37 -6.06
CA PHE A 125 -14.68 -3.29 -6.43
C PHE A 125 -16.14 -3.68 -6.16
N ILE A 126 -16.52 -4.93 -6.43
CA ILE A 126 -17.86 -5.44 -6.17
C ILE A 126 -18.11 -5.66 -4.66
N GLN A 127 -17.08 -6.02 -3.90
CA GLN A 127 -17.23 -6.36 -2.48
C GLN A 127 -17.05 -5.16 -1.55
N GLN A 128 -16.17 -4.24 -1.90
CA GLN A 128 -15.66 -3.15 -1.05
C GLN A 128 -15.61 -1.82 -1.81
N GLY A 129 -16.55 -1.55 -2.70
CA GLY A 129 -16.56 -0.35 -3.54
C GLY A 129 -16.52 0.96 -2.74
N ASN A 130 -17.11 0.98 -1.53
CA ASN A 130 -17.02 2.12 -0.61
C ASN A 130 -15.59 2.43 -0.16
N GLU A 131 -14.72 1.44 0.00
CA GLU A 131 -13.31 1.66 0.36
C GLU A 131 -12.55 2.31 -0.80
N PHE A 132 -12.77 1.81 -2.03
CA PHE A 132 -12.17 2.41 -3.23
C PHE A 132 -12.66 3.83 -3.46
N ALA A 133 -13.96 4.09 -3.31
CA ALA A 133 -14.53 5.43 -3.41
C ALA A 133 -13.95 6.37 -2.34
N SER A 134 -13.78 5.89 -1.11
CA SER A 134 -13.18 6.67 -0.02
C SER A 134 -11.70 6.97 -0.28
N THR A 135 -10.93 5.98 -0.74
CA THR A 135 -9.51 6.15 -1.11
C THR A 135 -9.37 7.15 -2.26
N ARG A 136 -10.22 7.05 -3.27
CA ARG A 136 -10.26 7.98 -4.40
C ARG A 136 -10.60 9.40 -3.96
N ALA A 137 -11.60 9.58 -3.10
CA ALA A 137 -11.98 10.89 -2.57
C ALA A 137 -10.86 11.52 -1.73
N ARG A 138 -10.16 10.74 -0.90
CA ARG A 138 -9.00 11.20 -0.10
C ARG A 138 -7.84 11.69 -0.95
N ALA A 139 -7.64 11.10 -2.12
CA ALA A 139 -6.55 11.43 -3.04
C ALA A 139 -6.52 12.89 -3.49
N HIS A 140 -7.65 13.58 -3.45
CA HIS A 140 -7.76 14.98 -3.82
C HIS A 140 -7.31 15.95 -2.72
N TYR A 141 -7.18 15.48 -1.47
CA TYR A 141 -6.95 16.35 -0.32
C TYR A 141 -5.59 16.18 0.34
N TYR A 142 -4.97 15.00 0.22
CA TYR A 142 -3.74 14.68 0.93
C TYR A 142 -2.77 13.89 0.07
N VAL A 143 -1.48 14.20 0.22
CA VAL A 143 -0.40 13.50 -0.49
C VAL A 143 -0.39 12.00 -0.17
N GLU A 144 -0.63 11.63 1.10
CA GLU A 144 -0.77 10.24 1.51
C GLU A 144 -1.95 9.56 0.81
N GLY A 145 -3.13 10.21 0.78
CA GLY A 145 -4.30 9.67 0.07
C GLY A 145 -4.07 9.49 -1.42
N ALA A 146 -3.36 10.44 -2.05
CA ALA A 146 -3.02 10.34 -3.46
C ALA A 146 -1.97 9.23 -3.75
N ALA A 147 -1.01 9.02 -2.84
CA ALA A 147 -0.05 7.93 -2.94
C ALA A 147 -0.71 6.56 -2.70
N ASP A 148 -1.61 6.47 -1.72
CA ASP A 148 -2.41 5.28 -1.44
C ASP A 148 -3.28 4.90 -2.64
N GLU A 149 -3.99 5.85 -3.20
CA GLU A 149 -4.83 5.66 -4.40
C GLU A 149 -4.00 5.20 -5.61
N ALA A 150 -2.80 5.75 -5.79
CA ALA A 150 -1.89 5.33 -6.85
C ALA A 150 -1.40 3.87 -6.69
N CYS A 151 -1.36 3.33 -5.47
CA CYS A 151 -0.86 1.98 -5.17
C CYS A 151 -1.96 0.95 -4.95
N THR A 152 -3.17 1.36 -4.52
CA THR A 152 -4.23 0.44 -4.09
C THR A 152 -5.59 0.75 -4.71
N GLY A 153 -5.76 1.95 -5.26
CA GLY A 153 -7.03 2.45 -5.76
C GLY A 153 -7.26 2.24 -7.26
N VAL A 154 -8.17 3.03 -7.81
CA VAL A 154 -8.59 2.97 -9.22
C VAL A 154 -7.43 3.29 -10.17
N SER A 155 -6.54 4.22 -9.81
CA SER A 155 -5.35 4.52 -10.62
C SER A 155 -4.40 3.32 -10.73
N TYR A 156 -4.27 2.53 -9.67
CA TYR A 156 -3.49 1.29 -9.73
C TYR A 156 -4.14 0.25 -10.64
N TYR A 157 -5.46 0.11 -10.58
CA TYR A 157 -6.19 -0.75 -11.51
C TYR A 157 -5.95 -0.36 -12.98
N HIS A 158 -6.02 0.93 -13.30
CA HIS A 158 -5.71 1.42 -14.65
C HIS A 158 -4.25 1.17 -15.04
N PHE A 159 -3.32 1.31 -14.10
CA PHE A 159 -1.92 0.96 -14.32
C PHE A 159 -1.78 -0.53 -14.72
N LEU A 160 -2.42 -1.45 -14.00
CA LEU A 160 -2.41 -2.89 -14.32
C LEU A 160 -3.06 -3.17 -15.69
N CYS A 161 -4.18 -2.51 -16.02
CA CYS A 161 -4.81 -2.63 -17.33
C CYS A 161 -3.88 -2.19 -18.46
N ASN A 162 -3.21 -1.06 -18.30
CA ASN A 162 -2.23 -0.55 -19.27
C ASN A 162 -1.04 -1.50 -19.49
N LEU A 163 -0.56 -2.15 -18.41
CA LEU A 163 0.50 -3.15 -18.54
C LEU A 163 0.04 -4.38 -19.35
N LEU A 164 -1.18 -4.84 -19.13
CA LEU A 164 -1.76 -5.97 -19.86
C LEU A 164 -2.02 -5.62 -21.34
N GLU A 165 -2.49 -4.40 -21.62
CA GLU A 165 -2.74 -3.94 -22.99
C GLU A 165 -1.44 -3.84 -23.81
N LYS A 166 -0.39 -3.27 -23.22
CA LYS A 166 0.92 -3.15 -23.86
C LYS A 166 1.64 -4.47 -23.97
N ALA A 167 1.51 -5.34 -22.97
CA ALA A 167 2.16 -6.64 -22.83
C ALA A 167 3.69 -6.60 -23.09
N ASP A 168 4.34 -5.46 -22.83
CA ASP A 168 5.79 -5.30 -22.93
C ASP A 168 6.45 -5.66 -21.60
N TRP A 169 6.53 -6.95 -21.34
CA TRP A 169 7.04 -7.50 -20.09
C TRP A 169 8.56 -7.31 -19.94
N ALA A 170 9.30 -7.24 -21.04
CA ALA A 170 10.72 -6.95 -21.01
C ALA A 170 10.99 -5.51 -20.55
N ALA A 171 10.24 -4.54 -21.07
CA ALA A 171 10.33 -3.14 -20.62
C ALA A 171 9.88 -2.99 -19.15
N LEU A 172 8.85 -3.71 -18.72
CA LEU A 172 8.43 -3.75 -17.32
C LEU A 172 9.55 -4.24 -16.40
N GLY A 173 10.16 -5.38 -16.74
CA GLY A 173 11.27 -5.94 -15.97
C GLY A 173 12.47 -5.00 -15.86
N ALA A 174 12.85 -4.35 -16.96
CA ALA A 174 13.92 -3.36 -16.98
C ALA A 174 13.59 -2.13 -16.11
N LYS A 175 12.33 -1.65 -16.12
CA LYS A 175 11.88 -0.53 -15.28
C LYS A 175 11.90 -0.90 -13.80
N LEU A 176 11.35 -2.07 -13.43
CA LEU A 176 11.36 -2.57 -12.06
C LEU A 176 12.79 -2.69 -11.53
N ASP A 177 13.70 -3.27 -12.31
CA ASP A 177 15.10 -3.43 -11.91
C ASP A 177 15.81 -2.08 -11.74
N ALA A 178 15.58 -1.13 -12.65
CA ALA A 178 16.18 0.21 -12.57
C ALA A 178 15.71 0.97 -11.32
N VAL A 179 14.39 0.98 -11.05
CA VAL A 179 13.82 1.67 -9.87
C VAL A 179 14.28 0.99 -8.59
N ARG A 180 14.22 -0.36 -8.53
CA ARG A 180 14.70 -1.14 -7.38
C ARG A 180 16.16 -0.81 -7.07
N ARG A 181 17.06 -0.93 -8.06
CA ARG A 181 18.49 -0.68 -7.87
C ARG A 181 18.74 0.73 -7.38
N ARG A 182 18.10 1.74 -7.98
CA ARG A 182 18.23 3.13 -7.55
C ARG A 182 17.82 3.29 -6.08
N VAL A 183 16.64 2.81 -5.70
CA VAL A 183 16.12 2.92 -4.32
C VAL A 183 17.05 2.20 -3.33
N LEU A 184 17.38 0.94 -3.59
CA LEU A 184 18.19 0.16 -2.65
C LEU A 184 19.63 0.69 -2.49
N GLN A 185 20.18 1.34 -3.52
CA GLN A 185 21.53 1.89 -3.50
C GLN A 185 21.62 3.29 -2.90
N THR A 186 20.60 4.14 -3.15
CA THR A 186 20.70 5.57 -2.83
C THR A 186 19.78 6.06 -1.72
N ALA A 187 18.64 5.40 -1.48
CA ALA A 187 17.67 5.85 -0.48
C ALA A 187 18.22 5.75 0.94
N ALA A 188 17.84 6.68 1.81
CA ALA A 188 18.10 6.55 3.24
C ALA A 188 17.50 5.24 3.76
N LEU A 189 18.28 4.51 4.55
CA LEU A 189 17.84 3.26 5.16
C LEU A 189 17.79 3.41 6.67
N THR A 190 16.62 3.16 7.24
CA THR A 190 16.44 2.99 8.68
C THR A 190 16.26 1.50 8.97
N VAL A 191 16.99 0.97 9.93
CA VAL A 191 16.85 -0.42 10.39
C VAL A 191 16.33 -0.42 11.81
N SER A 192 15.25 -1.16 12.05
CA SER A 192 14.64 -1.32 13.37
C SER A 192 14.72 -2.78 13.80
N LEU A 193 15.27 -3.02 14.99
CA LEU A 193 15.28 -4.33 15.61
C LEU A 193 14.58 -4.27 16.97
N HIS A 194 13.55 -5.10 17.13
CA HIS A 194 13.00 -5.41 18.44
C HIS A 194 13.64 -6.72 18.91
N GLY A 195 14.60 -6.64 19.85
CA GLY A 195 15.41 -7.78 20.28
C GLY A 195 16.17 -7.50 21.57
N SER A 196 17.10 -8.39 21.92
CA SER A 196 18.05 -8.20 23.02
C SER A 196 19.18 -7.28 22.61
N GLU A 197 19.95 -6.80 23.59
CA GLU A 197 21.18 -6.03 23.34
C GLU A 197 22.20 -6.85 22.55
N ASP A 198 22.35 -8.13 22.88
CA ASP A 198 23.24 -9.06 22.15
C ASP A 198 22.84 -9.20 20.68
N ALA A 199 21.54 -9.26 20.39
CA ALA A 199 21.05 -9.27 19.02
C ALA A 199 21.34 -7.96 18.28
N LEU A 200 21.25 -6.83 18.96
CA LEU A 200 21.59 -5.52 18.40
C LEU A 200 23.09 -5.43 18.06
N GLU A 201 23.97 -5.84 18.97
CA GLU A 201 25.42 -5.86 18.72
C GLU A 201 25.77 -6.81 17.56
N LYS A 202 25.15 -7.98 17.53
CA LYS A 202 25.30 -8.91 16.40
C LYS A 202 24.85 -8.27 15.08
N LEU A 203 23.70 -7.60 15.06
CA LEU A 203 23.20 -6.92 13.86
C LEU A 203 24.15 -5.81 13.40
N ARG A 204 24.69 -5.00 14.31
CA ARG A 204 25.68 -3.95 14.00
C ARG A 204 26.91 -4.49 13.29
N THR A 205 27.32 -5.71 13.60
CA THR A 205 28.48 -6.36 12.95
C THR A 205 28.14 -7.02 11.64
N LEU A 206 26.88 -7.44 11.45
CA LEU A 206 26.40 -8.12 10.22
C LEU A 206 26.08 -7.13 9.10
N LEU A 207 25.37 -6.03 9.40
CA LEU A 207 24.87 -5.10 8.39
C LEU A 207 25.95 -4.55 7.45
N PRO A 208 27.14 -4.10 7.93
CA PRO A 208 28.17 -3.57 7.04
C PRO A 208 28.76 -4.59 6.05
N LYS A 209 28.56 -5.88 6.32
CA LYS A 209 29.04 -7.00 5.50
C LYS A 209 27.94 -7.66 4.66
N SER A 210 26.73 -7.15 4.75
CA SER A 210 25.54 -7.66 4.08
C SER A 210 25.21 -6.88 2.81
N ARG A 211 24.21 -7.34 2.07
CA ARG A 211 23.64 -6.62 0.92
C ARG A 211 23.02 -5.26 1.29
N PHE A 212 22.68 -5.05 2.56
CA PHE A 212 22.13 -3.79 3.08
C PHE A 212 23.19 -2.70 3.25
N ALA A 213 24.48 -3.02 3.16
CA ALA A 213 25.55 -2.04 3.18
C ALA A 213 25.50 -1.18 1.91
N ALA A 214 25.60 0.14 2.06
CA ALA A 214 25.75 1.07 0.96
C ALA A 214 26.78 2.14 1.32
N ALA A 215 27.61 2.50 0.37
CA ALA A 215 28.70 3.46 0.57
C ALA A 215 28.17 4.88 0.81
N GLN A 216 27.06 5.26 0.17
CA GLN A 216 26.52 6.61 0.23
C GLN A 216 25.01 6.58 0.05
N ARG A 217 24.27 7.19 0.99
CA ARG A 217 22.81 7.31 0.93
C ARG A 217 22.40 8.78 1.00
N THR A 218 21.35 9.13 0.26
CA THR A 218 20.72 10.45 0.36
C THR A 218 19.97 10.56 1.69
N PRO A 219 19.92 11.75 2.32
CA PRO A 219 19.09 11.97 3.49
C PRO A 219 17.62 11.66 3.22
N ALA A 220 16.91 11.16 4.23
CA ALA A 220 15.47 10.97 4.16
C ALA A 220 14.77 12.32 3.97
N GLN A 221 13.74 12.32 3.13
CA GLN A 221 12.92 13.51 2.86
C GLN A 221 11.45 13.15 2.70
N PRO A 222 10.54 14.11 2.92
CA PRO A 222 9.12 13.89 2.69
C PRO A 222 8.83 13.48 1.25
N TYR A 223 7.89 12.55 1.09
CA TYR A 223 7.31 12.24 -0.20
C TYR A 223 6.32 13.33 -0.60
N THR A 224 6.35 13.76 -1.83
CA THR A 224 5.46 14.78 -2.37
C THR A 224 4.98 14.40 -3.76
N GLN A 225 3.72 14.74 -4.05
CA GLN A 225 3.17 14.67 -5.40
C GLN A 225 2.11 15.77 -5.59
N PRO A 226 1.84 16.20 -6.83
CA PRO A 226 0.75 17.11 -7.11
C PRO A 226 -0.60 16.47 -6.74
N LEU A 227 -1.49 17.26 -6.16
CA LEU A 227 -2.88 16.87 -5.93
C LEU A 227 -3.75 17.37 -7.08
N THR A 228 -4.67 16.53 -7.54
CA THR A 228 -5.71 16.96 -8.50
C THR A 228 -6.84 17.64 -7.74
N PRO A 229 -7.46 18.68 -8.32
CA PRO A 229 -8.65 19.28 -7.71
C PRO A 229 -9.76 18.25 -7.48
N PRO A 230 -10.57 18.39 -6.41
CA PRO A 230 -11.74 17.54 -6.20
C PRO A 230 -12.71 17.60 -7.38
N VAL A 231 -13.20 16.47 -7.81
CA VAL A 231 -14.18 16.33 -8.89
C VAL A 231 -15.25 15.31 -8.48
N ASN A 232 -16.44 15.44 -9.07
CA ASN A 232 -17.45 14.42 -8.97
C ASN A 232 -17.15 13.33 -10.01
N GLU A 233 -16.92 12.11 -9.54
CA GLU A 233 -16.57 10.96 -10.36
C GLU A 233 -17.55 9.81 -10.11
N ALA A 234 -17.77 8.99 -11.12
CA ALA A 234 -18.49 7.73 -11.01
C ALA A 234 -17.75 6.63 -11.79
N PHE A 235 -17.64 5.46 -11.19
CA PHE A 235 -17.09 4.27 -11.82
C PHE A 235 -18.16 3.22 -11.94
N ILE A 236 -18.34 2.68 -13.14
CA ILE A 236 -19.34 1.64 -13.40
C ILE A 236 -18.73 0.29 -13.03
N ILE A 237 -19.41 -0.42 -12.13
CA ILE A 237 -19.09 -1.78 -11.73
C ILE A 237 -20.27 -2.72 -12.03
N ASP A 238 -19.99 -3.98 -12.28
CA ASP A 238 -21.02 -5.01 -12.50
C ASP A 238 -21.43 -5.63 -11.15
N GLY A 239 -22.24 -4.91 -10.37
CA GLY A 239 -22.59 -5.33 -9.00
C GLY A 239 -24.06 -5.17 -8.61
N GLY A 240 -24.88 -4.47 -9.39
CA GLY A 240 -26.31 -4.24 -9.10
C GLY A 240 -26.58 -3.43 -7.81
N VAL A 241 -25.57 -2.81 -7.23
CA VAL A 241 -25.61 -1.95 -6.03
C VAL A 241 -24.65 -0.78 -6.19
N ASN A 242 -24.90 0.30 -5.45
CA ASN A 242 -24.05 1.48 -5.41
C ASN A 242 -23.17 1.49 -4.15
N TYR A 243 -22.08 2.25 -4.24
CA TYR A 243 -21.19 2.60 -3.15
C TYR A 243 -20.90 4.09 -3.27
N ASP A 244 -21.52 4.88 -2.43
CA ASP A 244 -21.48 6.33 -2.54
C ASP A 244 -20.57 6.90 -1.46
N VAL A 245 -19.79 7.90 -1.81
CA VAL A 245 -18.94 8.62 -0.86
C VAL A 245 -19.00 10.11 -1.15
N LEU A 246 -19.33 10.88 -0.12
CA LEU A 246 -19.20 12.35 -0.10
C LEU A 246 -18.13 12.72 0.92
N ALA A 247 -17.05 13.37 0.49
CA ALA A 247 -15.91 13.64 1.33
C ALA A 247 -15.49 15.12 1.29
N TRP A 248 -14.96 15.62 2.41
CA TRP A 248 -14.39 16.96 2.53
C TRP A 248 -13.26 17.03 3.55
N PRO A 249 -12.29 17.97 3.38
CA PRO A 249 -11.19 18.12 4.33
C PRO A 249 -11.69 18.74 5.64
N MET A 250 -11.25 18.18 6.76
CA MET A 250 -11.64 18.65 8.07
C MET A 250 -10.47 18.56 9.06
N PRO A 251 -10.25 19.55 9.91
CA PRO A 251 -9.27 19.46 10.99
C PRO A 251 -9.59 18.28 11.93
N GLN A 252 -8.56 17.57 12.36
CA GLN A 252 -8.73 16.50 13.34
C GLN A 252 -9.22 17.08 14.68
N ASP A 253 -10.42 16.65 15.08
CA ASP A 253 -11.05 17.01 16.35
C ASP A 253 -11.76 15.78 16.92
N SER A 254 -11.45 15.42 18.15
CA SER A 254 -12.09 14.28 18.83
C SER A 254 -13.61 14.43 18.96
N ARG A 255 -14.12 15.66 19.06
CA ARG A 255 -15.56 15.93 19.10
C ARG A 255 -16.26 15.53 17.83
N ARG A 256 -15.59 15.67 16.68
CA ARG A 256 -16.14 15.26 15.39
C ARG A 256 -16.24 13.74 15.24
N ARG A 257 -15.36 13.00 15.88
CA ARG A 257 -15.49 11.54 15.95
C ARG A 257 -16.75 11.11 16.72
N VAL A 258 -17.11 11.87 17.75
CA VAL A 258 -18.38 11.66 18.48
C VAL A 258 -19.55 12.04 17.58
N LEU A 259 -19.48 13.21 16.91
CA LEU A 259 -20.52 13.63 15.96
C LEU A 259 -20.71 12.56 14.86
N ALA A 260 -19.62 12.10 14.24
CA ALA A 260 -19.69 11.08 13.20
C ALA A 260 -20.40 9.80 13.68
N ARG A 261 -20.22 9.44 14.96
CA ARG A 261 -20.93 8.30 15.56
C ARG A 261 -22.43 8.58 15.73
N VAL A 262 -22.76 9.76 16.23
CA VAL A 262 -24.17 10.18 16.39
C VAL A 262 -24.86 10.23 15.02
N MET A 263 -24.24 10.90 14.04
CA MET A 263 -24.75 10.97 12.66
C MET A 263 -24.97 9.61 12.04
N SER A 264 -24.00 8.69 12.22
CA SER A 264 -24.11 7.34 11.67
C SER A 264 -25.33 6.60 12.21
N TYR A 265 -25.61 6.66 13.52
CA TYR A 265 -26.65 5.82 14.12
C TYR A 265 -28.01 6.51 14.28
N GLU A 266 -28.04 7.83 14.56
CA GLU A 266 -29.28 8.54 14.82
C GLU A 266 -29.94 9.10 13.55
N TYR A 267 -29.14 9.32 12.48
CA TYR A 267 -29.66 9.89 11.24
C TYR A 267 -29.47 8.95 10.04
N LEU A 268 -28.22 8.67 9.65
CA LEU A 268 -27.93 7.94 8.42
C LEU A 268 -28.45 6.50 8.46
N TRP A 269 -28.29 5.83 9.59
CA TRP A 269 -28.76 4.45 9.73
C TRP A 269 -30.26 4.32 9.46
N HIS A 270 -31.05 5.20 10.07
CA HIS A 270 -32.48 5.20 9.87
C HIS A 270 -32.84 5.53 8.40
N ALA A 271 -32.35 6.65 7.89
CA ALA A 271 -32.75 7.15 6.58
C ALA A 271 -32.27 6.26 5.41
N ILE A 272 -31.01 5.84 5.43
CA ILE A 272 -30.38 5.14 4.31
C ILE A 272 -30.49 3.62 4.46
N ARG A 273 -30.31 3.06 5.67
CA ARG A 273 -30.37 1.61 5.85
C ARG A 273 -31.79 1.11 6.10
N GLU A 274 -32.49 1.64 7.11
CA GLU A 274 -33.81 1.10 7.49
C GLU A 274 -34.92 1.47 6.49
N VAL A 275 -34.92 2.72 6.04
CA VAL A 275 -35.91 3.20 5.06
C VAL A 275 -35.42 2.98 3.63
N GLY A 276 -34.16 3.34 3.32
CA GLY A 276 -33.59 3.26 1.99
C GLY A 276 -33.14 1.85 1.57
N GLY A 277 -32.93 0.91 2.51
CA GLY A 277 -32.62 -0.47 2.19
C GLY A 277 -31.14 -0.75 1.87
N ALA A 278 -30.23 0.20 2.06
CA ALA A 278 -28.80 -0.04 1.96
C ALA A 278 -28.34 -1.05 3.01
N TYR A 279 -27.31 -1.84 2.70
CA TYR A 279 -26.76 -2.79 3.68
C TYR A 279 -26.00 -2.10 4.80
N GLY A 280 -25.35 -0.95 4.51
CA GLY A 280 -24.65 -0.15 5.49
C GLY A 280 -24.50 1.30 5.06
N THR A 281 -24.30 2.15 6.03
CA THR A 281 -24.02 3.58 5.86
C THR A 281 -23.33 4.13 7.10
N GLY A 282 -22.71 5.28 6.98
CA GLY A 282 -22.15 5.97 8.12
C GLY A 282 -21.40 7.24 7.76
N MET A 283 -20.96 7.90 8.81
CA MET A 283 -20.01 9.02 8.75
C MET A 283 -18.73 8.59 9.43
N LEU A 284 -17.60 8.88 8.81
CA LEU A 284 -16.27 8.65 9.37
C LEU A 284 -15.47 9.95 9.40
N CYS A 285 -14.65 10.07 10.42
CA CYS A 285 -13.76 11.19 10.62
C CYS A 285 -12.37 10.62 10.93
N ALA A 286 -11.48 10.62 9.96
CA ALA A 286 -10.14 10.06 10.06
C ALA A 286 -9.15 10.87 9.20
N ASP A 287 -7.92 10.97 9.67
CA ASP A 287 -6.77 11.49 8.92
C ASP A 287 -6.98 12.89 8.28
N GLY A 288 -7.78 13.74 8.94
CA GLY A 288 -8.05 15.11 8.48
C GLY A 288 -9.14 15.23 7.42
N ILE A 289 -9.88 14.16 7.16
CA ILE A 289 -11.02 14.12 6.25
C ILE A 289 -12.25 13.62 6.99
N GLU A 290 -13.40 14.15 6.62
CA GLU A 290 -14.70 13.57 6.94
C GLU A 290 -15.36 13.06 5.68
N PHE A 291 -16.07 11.96 5.78
CA PHE A 291 -16.85 11.44 4.70
C PHE A 291 -18.09 10.68 5.16
N LEU A 292 -19.16 10.85 4.40
CA LEU A 292 -20.38 10.07 4.44
C LEU A 292 -20.24 8.96 3.40
N TYR A 293 -20.73 7.76 3.72
CA TYR A 293 -20.65 6.64 2.79
C TYR A 293 -21.90 5.77 2.84
N THR A 294 -22.18 5.10 1.72
CA THR A 294 -23.09 3.95 1.66
C THR A 294 -22.35 2.66 1.32
N TYR A 295 -22.95 1.55 1.66
CA TYR A 295 -22.45 0.21 1.38
C TYR A 295 -23.56 -0.67 0.86
N ARG A 296 -23.40 -1.16 -0.39
CA ARG A 296 -24.41 -1.96 -1.11
C ARG A 296 -25.77 -1.28 -1.07
N ASP A 297 -25.84 -0.10 -1.64
CA ASP A 297 -27.00 0.76 -1.66
C ASP A 297 -27.80 0.53 -2.96
N PRO A 298 -29.12 0.26 -2.89
CA PRO A 298 -29.98 0.19 -4.07
C PRO A 298 -30.30 1.59 -4.66
N HIS A 299 -30.07 2.68 -3.91
CA HIS A 299 -30.52 4.02 -4.24
C HIS A 299 -29.37 5.03 -4.27
N LEU A 300 -28.96 5.47 -5.46
CA LEU A 300 -27.89 6.45 -5.62
C LEU A 300 -28.33 7.88 -5.25
N ARG A 301 -29.41 8.33 -5.85
CA ARG A 301 -29.86 9.74 -5.77
C ARG A 301 -30.41 10.07 -4.40
N GLU A 302 -31.28 9.24 -3.89
CA GLU A 302 -31.96 9.42 -2.61
C GLU A 302 -30.94 9.44 -1.46
N SER A 303 -29.86 8.69 -1.57
CA SER A 303 -28.79 8.67 -0.59
C SER A 303 -27.97 9.95 -0.62
N TYR A 304 -27.65 10.49 -1.81
CA TYR A 304 -27.01 11.81 -1.91
C TYR A 304 -27.92 12.94 -1.43
N ASP A 305 -29.23 12.90 -1.69
CA ASP A 305 -30.20 13.85 -1.15
C ASP A 305 -30.21 13.79 0.40
N THR A 306 -30.17 12.57 0.95
CA THR A 306 -30.05 12.37 2.41
C THR A 306 -28.72 12.91 2.96
N PHE A 307 -27.62 12.77 2.25
CA PHE A 307 -26.33 13.36 2.65
C PHE A 307 -26.38 14.88 2.65
N ALA A 308 -27.06 15.49 1.67
CA ALA A 308 -27.20 16.93 1.56
C ALA A 308 -28.09 17.53 2.68
N ASP A 309 -29.09 16.77 3.14
CA ASP A 309 -30.02 17.16 4.20
C ASP A 309 -29.48 16.84 5.61
N ALA A 310 -28.28 16.27 5.71
CA ALA A 310 -27.67 15.92 6.99
C ALA A 310 -27.43 17.15 7.86
N PRO A 311 -27.82 17.14 9.17
CA PRO A 311 -27.77 18.29 10.07
C PRO A 311 -26.34 18.74 10.45
#